data_ec2ceb470e3b3e4d9c88b191ad064d8d
#
_entry.id   ec2ceb470e3b3e4d9c88b191ad064d8d
#
_cell.length_a   1.000
_cell.length_b   1.000
_cell.length_c   1.000
_cell.angle_alpha   90.00
_cell.angle_beta   90.00
_cell.angle_gamma   90.00
#
_symmetry.space_group_name_H-M   'P 1'
#
loop_
_entity.id
_entity.type
_entity.pdbx_description
1 polymer ?
#
loop_
_entity_poly.entity_id
_entity_poly.type
_entity_poly.pdbx_seq_one_letter_code
_entity_poly.pdbx_strand_id
1 'polypeptide(L)'
;MAENDNKQFSLIADFDGDEESLLNIEVDGEIPVLPLRNMVLFPGVVIPCTIGRRSSLRLVKNANKTGKFIAVTSQINPDTDEPDFDDLYKTGTVARVLRVFELPDNNFTVLLQGFARFELTEITSHQPYLKGNVKVLKESIPAKDDKEFVALVDACREMTERYLKQNDTLHGEPIFAVHNITNKMFLVNFVCTNLPFSIKEKNELLTLSSLNERAYKLLAILNREVQFAALKADIRNKTREDLDRQQKEYFLQQQIKNIQDELGETPQSQDIKDLADLAAKKNLPED
;
A
#
# COMPACT_ATOMS: atom_id res chain seq x y z
N MET A 1 -14.94 -2.33 -13.30
CA MET A 1 -14.25 -3.48 -12.70
C MET A 1 -13.40 -2.91 -11.57
N ALA A 2 -13.82 -3.14 -10.34
CA ALA A 2 -13.11 -2.62 -9.17
C ALA A 2 -11.91 -3.53 -8.91
N GLU A 3 -10.71 -2.98 -9.03
CA GLU A 3 -9.49 -3.61 -8.54
C GLU A 3 -9.63 -3.82 -7.03
N ASN A 4 -9.74 -5.09 -6.66
CA ASN A 4 -9.67 -5.54 -5.28
C ASN A 4 -8.22 -5.36 -4.79
N ASP A 5 -7.88 -4.15 -4.36
CA ASP A 5 -6.65 -3.86 -3.60
C ASP A 5 -6.80 -4.49 -2.20
N ASN A 6 -6.71 -5.81 -2.15
CA ASN A 6 -6.64 -6.55 -0.89
C ASN A 6 -5.22 -6.38 -0.34
N LYS A 7 -4.97 -5.19 0.26
CA LYS A 7 -3.74 -4.89 1.00
C LYS A 7 -3.74 -5.72 2.28
N GLN A 8 -3.26 -6.96 2.17
CA GLN A 8 -2.95 -7.78 3.33
C GLN A 8 -1.76 -7.13 4.06
N PHE A 9 -2.02 -6.60 5.25
CA PHE A 9 -0.94 -6.35 6.21
C PHE A 9 -0.23 -7.67 6.47
N SER A 10 1.09 -7.68 6.32
CA SER A 10 1.88 -8.87 6.60
C SER A 10 1.70 -9.28 8.06
N LEU A 11 1.46 -10.56 8.28
CA LEU A 11 1.40 -11.16 9.59
C LEU A 11 2.63 -10.75 10.41
N ILE A 12 2.38 -10.14 11.57
CA ILE A 12 3.44 -9.74 12.49
C ILE A 12 3.94 -11.01 13.14
N ALA A 13 5.08 -11.47 12.71
CA ALA A 13 5.93 -12.26 13.58
C ALA A 13 6.76 -11.25 14.37
N ASP A 14 6.47 -11.10 15.65
CA ASP A 14 7.35 -10.39 16.58
C ASP A 14 8.74 -11.01 16.42
N PHE A 15 9.71 -10.21 16.01
CA PHE A 15 11.06 -10.73 15.82
C PHE A 15 11.75 -10.71 17.19
N ASP A 16 11.69 -11.83 17.89
CA ASP A 16 12.39 -12.10 19.16
C ASP A 16 13.89 -12.38 18.98
N GLY A 17 14.40 -12.25 17.75
CA GLY A 17 15.79 -12.55 17.41
C GLY A 17 16.74 -11.37 17.66
N ASP A 18 18.03 -11.70 17.83
CA ASP A 18 19.12 -10.74 17.91
C ASP A 18 19.27 -9.99 16.57
N GLU A 19 19.22 -8.64 16.62
CA GLU A 19 19.39 -7.77 15.45
C GLU A 19 20.71 -8.06 14.70
N GLU A 20 21.78 -8.38 15.43
CA GLU A 20 23.06 -8.70 14.83
C GLU A 20 23.02 -9.99 14.02
N SER A 21 22.25 -10.99 14.45
CA SER A 21 22.12 -12.27 13.72
C SER A 21 21.36 -12.15 12.42
N LEU A 22 20.46 -11.13 12.30
CA LEU A 22 19.75 -10.83 11.06
C LEU A 22 20.65 -10.17 10.02
N LEU A 23 21.55 -9.31 10.47
CA LEU A 23 22.31 -8.44 9.58
C LEU A 23 23.68 -9.03 9.22
N ASN A 24 24.25 -9.86 10.09
CA ASN A 24 25.55 -10.52 9.90
C ASN A 24 25.38 -11.89 9.22
N ILE A 25 24.94 -11.85 7.96
CA ILE A 25 24.87 -13.06 7.12
C ILE A 25 26.00 -13.04 6.11
N GLU A 26 26.64 -14.20 5.95
CA GLU A 26 27.61 -14.42 4.89
C GLU A 26 26.90 -15.04 3.69
N VAL A 27 27.07 -14.42 2.54
CA VAL A 27 26.60 -14.93 1.26
C VAL A 27 27.82 -15.01 0.35
N ASP A 28 28.27 -16.24 0.13
CA ASP A 28 29.39 -16.51 -0.74
C ASP A 28 28.93 -16.90 -2.15
N GLY A 29 29.45 -16.17 -3.15
CA GLY A 29 29.31 -16.49 -4.56
C GLY A 29 27.92 -16.22 -5.14
N GLU A 30 27.52 -17.08 -6.07
CA GLU A 30 26.29 -16.96 -6.84
C GLU A 30 25.05 -17.31 -5.99
N ILE A 31 24.10 -16.40 -5.92
CA ILE A 31 22.83 -16.55 -5.18
C ILE A 31 21.62 -16.53 -6.13
N PRO A 32 20.56 -17.33 -5.89
CA PRO A 32 19.29 -17.19 -6.62
C PRO A 32 18.67 -15.81 -6.42
N VAL A 33 18.24 -15.16 -7.50
CA VAL A 33 17.61 -13.82 -7.46
C VAL A 33 16.12 -13.94 -7.76
N LEU A 34 15.28 -13.49 -6.83
CA LEU A 34 13.83 -13.45 -6.96
C LEU A 34 13.36 -12.02 -7.25
N PRO A 35 12.91 -11.71 -8.48
CA PRO A 35 12.32 -10.44 -8.81
C PRO A 35 10.90 -10.32 -8.25
N LEU A 36 10.63 -9.26 -7.47
CA LEU A 36 9.29 -8.93 -6.95
C LEU A 36 8.61 -7.90 -7.84
N ARG A 37 7.30 -8.06 -8.02
CA ARG A 37 6.42 -7.07 -8.65
C ARG A 37 5.71 -6.26 -7.57
N ASN A 38 5.81 -4.93 -7.64
CA ASN A 38 5.09 -4.00 -6.77
C ASN A 38 5.30 -4.19 -5.25
N MET A 39 6.43 -4.81 -4.85
CA MET A 39 6.76 -5.06 -3.46
C MET A 39 8.24 -4.82 -3.19
N VAL A 40 8.56 -4.34 -2.00
CA VAL A 40 9.93 -4.19 -1.49
C VAL A 40 10.00 -4.86 -0.12
N LEU A 41 10.96 -5.77 0.05
CA LEU A 41 11.20 -6.44 1.31
C LEU A 41 12.29 -5.71 2.09
N PHE A 42 12.02 -5.40 3.35
CA PHE A 42 13.00 -4.81 4.26
C PHE A 42 13.54 -5.84 5.28
N PRO A 43 14.75 -5.61 5.83
CA PRO A 43 15.33 -6.48 6.85
C PRO A 43 14.42 -6.68 8.06
N GLY A 44 14.37 -7.90 8.57
CA GLY A 44 13.56 -8.31 9.72
C GLY A 44 12.09 -8.57 9.43
N VAL A 45 11.56 -8.09 8.30
CA VAL A 45 10.13 -8.18 7.99
C VAL A 45 9.80 -9.48 7.26
N VAL A 46 8.62 -10.04 7.55
CA VAL A 46 8.06 -11.19 6.84
C VAL A 46 6.93 -10.72 5.93
N ILE A 47 7.00 -11.05 4.65
CA ILE A 47 5.95 -10.71 3.69
C ILE A 47 5.39 -11.95 2.98
N PRO A 48 4.08 -12.01 2.73
CA PRO A 48 3.50 -12.95 1.78
C PRO A 48 3.73 -12.42 0.35
N CYS A 49 4.20 -13.26 -0.54
CA CYS A 49 4.43 -12.94 -1.94
C CYS A 49 3.76 -13.98 -2.84
N THR A 50 2.93 -13.54 -3.78
CA THR A 50 2.33 -14.43 -4.78
C THR A 50 3.29 -14.66 -5.93
N ILE A 51 3.54 -15.92 -6.25
CA ILE A 51 4.47 -16.35 -7.29
C ILE A 51 3.67 -16.85 -8.50
N GLY A 52 3.77 -16.12 -9.61
CA GLY A 52 3.11 -16.49 -10.87
C GLY A 52 4.04 -17.10 -11.93
N ARG A 53 5.34 -16.78 -11.90
CA ARG A 53 6.30 -17.27 -12.90
C ARG A 53 6.81 -18.66 -12.56
N ARG A 54 6.93 -19.52 -13.58
CA ARG A 54 7.48 -20.90 -13.42
C ARG A 54 8.93 -20.90 -12.93
N SER A 55 9.77 -19.97 -13.40
CA SER A 55 11.18 -19.82 -12.95
C SER A 55 11.23 -19.44 -11.47
N SER A 56 10.46 -18.43 -11.04
CA SER A 56 10.36 -18.02 -9.63
C SER A 56 9.83 -19.13 -8.73
N LEU A 57 8.85 -19.91 -9.20
CA LEU A 57 8.33 -21.06 -8.45
C LEU A 57 9.40 -22.16 -8.25
N ARG A 58 10.19 -22.46 -9.30
CA ARG A 58 11.32 -23.41 -9.18
C ARG A 58 12.34 -22.90 -8.16
N LEU A 59 12.67 -21.61 -8.20
CA LEU A 59 13.59 -20.98 -7.26
C LEU A 59 13.10 -21.14 -5.82
N VAL A 60 11.87 -20.70 -5.50
CA VAL A 60 11.36 -20.72 -4.12
C VAL A 60 11.16 -22.14 -3.59
N LYS A 61 10.71 -23.10 -4.43
CA LYS A 61 10.63 -24.52 -4.04
C LYS A 61 12.00 -25.10 -3.72
N ASN A 62 13.02 -24.78 -4.51
CA ASN A 62 14.39 -25.20 -4.25
C ASN A 62 14.94 -24.56 -2.98
N ALA A 63 14.77 -23.26 -2.81
CA ALA A 63 15.22 -22.54 -1.62
C ALA A 63 14.54 -23.04 -0.34
N ASN A 64 13.22 -23.29 -0.38
CA ASN A 64 12.47 -23.87 0.74
C ASN A 64 12.98 -25.26 1.14
N LYS A 65 13.31 -26.11 0.14
CA LYS A 65 13.83 -27.46 0.38
C LYS A 65 15.25 -27.47 0.96
N THR A 66 16.08 -26.54 0.51
CA THR A 66 17.52 -26.50 0.88
C THR A 66 17.80 -25.61 2.08
N GLY A 67 16.84 -24.75 2.49
CA GLY A 67 17.02 -23.74 3.54
C GLY A 67 18.00 -22.63 3.17
N LYS A 68 18.42 -22.53 1.90
CA LYS A 68 19.39 -21.54 1.43
C LYS A 68 18.77 -20.16 1.31
N PHE A 69 19.60 -19.15 1.47
CA PHE A 69 19.23 -17.76 1.22
C PHE A 69 19.01 -17.51 -0.27
N ILE A 70 18.16 -16.53 -0.55
CA ILE A 70 17.87 -15.97 -1.87
C ILE A 70 18.03 -14.46 -1.83
N ALA A 71 18.42 -13.87 -2.93
CA ALA A 71 18.40 -12.40 -3.10
C ALA A 71 17.02 -11.97 -3.62
N VAL A 72 16.40 -11.03 -2.95
CA VAL A 72 15.07 -10.52 -3.30
C VAL A 72 15.20 -9.06 -3.66
N THR A 73 14.81 -8.67 -4.88
CA THR A 73 14.82 -7.28 -5.35
C THR A 73 13.57 -6.96 -6.14
N SER A 74 13.21 -5.67 -6.21
CA SER A 74 12.03 -5.22 -6.93
C SER A 74 12.33 -4.98 -8.41
N GLN A 75 11.36 -5.24 -9.27
CA GLN A 75 11.40 -4.81 -10.66
C GLN A 75 11.14 -3.30 -10.76
N ILE A 76 11.84 -2.64 -11.70
CA ILE A 76 11.59 -1.23 -12.04
C ILE A 76 10.25 -1.12 -12.77
N ASN A 77 10.04 -1.97 -13.79
CA ASN A 77 8.75 -2.11 -14.47
C ASN A 77 8.11 -3.45 -14.09
N PRO A 78 6.96 -3.47 -13.41
CA PRO A 78 6.29 -4.70 -12.98
C PRO A 78 5.76 -5.55 -14.15
N ASP A 79 5.57 -4.96 -15.35
CA ASP A 79 5.04 -5.64 -16.53
C ASP A 79 6.09 -6.45 -17.30
N THR A 80 7.39 -6.25 -17.01
CA THR A 80 8.46 -7.04 -17.62
C THR A 80 8.35 -8.50 -17.19
N ASP A 81 8.12 -9.42 -18.13
CA ASP A 81 7.96 -10.84 -17.82
C ASP A 81 9.26 -11.55 -17.51
N GLU A 82 10.31 -11.27 -18.24
CA GLU A 82 11.66 -11.84 -18.04
C GLU A 82 12.64 -10.69 -17.72
N PRO A 83 12.69 -10.23 -16.47
CA PRO A 83 13.56 -9.12 -16.10
C PRO A 83 15.03 -9.56 -16.11
N ASP A 84 15.86 -8.67 -16.65
CA ASP A 84 17.32 -8.76 -16.59
C ASP A 84 17.89 -7.75 -15.59
N PHE A 85 19.22 -7.66 -15.55
CA PHE A 85 19.94 -6.79 -14.62
C PHE A 85 19.42 -5.34 -14.62
N ASP A 86 19.20 -4.74 -15.79
CA ASP A 86 18.76 -3.35 -15.90
C ASP A 86 17.30 -3.12 -15.56
N ASP A 87 16.50 -4.19 -15.52
CA ASP A 87 15.09 -4.14 -15.12
C ASP A 87 14.88 -4.22 -13.59
N LEU A 88 15.97 -4.42 -12.83
CA LEU A 88 15.95 -4.62 -11.40
C LEU A 88 16.57 -3.45 -10.63
N TYR A 89 15.98 -3.11 -9.49
CA TYR A 89 16.65 -2.26 -8.52
C TYR A 89 17.91 -2.96 -8.01
N LYS A 90 19.02 -2.20 -7.93
CA LYS A 90 20.33 -2.78 -7.56
C LYS A 90 20.39 -3.11 -6.06
N THR A 91 19.66 -2.37 -5.23
CA THR A 91 19.57 -2.68 -3.81
C THR A 91 18.37 -3.59 -3.55
N GLY A 92 18.60 -4.65 -2.80
CA GLY A 92 17.60 -5.61 -2.38
C GLY A 92 17.86 -6.14 -0.98
N THR A 93 17.12 -7.17 -0.59
CA THR A 93 17.23 -7.82 0.72
C THR A 93 17.45 -9.32 0.55
N VAL A 94 18.48 -9.84 1.21
CA VAL A 94 18.70 -11.29 1.32
C VAL A 94 17.57 -11.87 2.15
N ALA A 95 16.95 -12.93 1.69
CA ALA A 95 15.77 -13.49 2.31
C ALA A 95 15.87 -15.02 2.46
N ARG A 96 15.07 -15.53 3.38
CA ARG A 96 14.80 -16.95 3.54
C ARG A 96 13.35 -17.25 3.23
N VAL A 97 13.11 -18.33 2.52
CA VAL A 97 11.76 -18.86 2.32
C VAL A 97 11.35 -19.61 3.59
N LEU A 98 10.33 -19.10 4.30
CA LEU A 98 9.80 -19.72 5.50
C LEU A 98 8.81 -20.84 5.18
N ARG A 99 7.90 -20.57 4.22
CA ARG A 99 6.84 -21.50 3.83
C ARG A 99 6.34 -21.22 2.43
N VAL A 100 5.92 -22.27 1.73
CA VAL A 100 5.26 -22.20 0.42
C VAL A 100 3.86 -22.78 0.56
N PHE A 101 2.84 -22.02 0.17
CA PHE A 101 1.43 -22.45 0.15
C PHE A 101 0.98 -22.58 -1.30
N GLU A 102 0.29 -23.65 -1.60
CA GLU A 102 -0.39 -23.86 -2.86
C GLU A 102 -1.86 -23.45 -2.71
N LEU A 103 -2.33 -22.53 -3.56
CA LEU A 103 -3.70 -22.06 -3.59
C LEU A 103 -4.53 -22.90 -4.59
N PRO A 104 -5.89 -22.95 -4.43
CA PRO A 104 -6.75 -23.78 -5.28
C PRO A 104 -6.70 -23.46 -6.78
N ASP A 105 -6.27 -22.25 -7.14
CA ASP A 105 -6.16 -21.72 -8.50
C ASP A 105 -4.79 -21.93 -9.15
N ASN A 106 -3.99 -22.87 -8.63
CA ASN A 106 -2.60 -23.13 -9.03
C ASN A 106 -1.63 -21.95 -8.84
N ASN A 107 -2.03 -20.93 -8.10
CA ASN A 107 -1.13 -19.89 -7.64
C ASN A 107 -0.40 -20.34 -6.36
N PHE A 108 0.79 -19.78 -6.15
CA PHE A 108 1.59 -20.08 -4.97
C PHE A 108 1.82 -18.81 -4.17
N THR A 109 1.57 -18.88 -2.86
CA THR A 109 1.95 -17.83 -1.92
C THR A 109 3.14 -18.30 -1.11
N VAL A 110 4.16 -17.47 -1.01
CA VAL A 110 5.41 -17.73 -0.32
C VAL A 110 5.60 -16.73 0.80
N LEU A 111 5.91 -17.21 2.00
CA LEU A 111 6.35 -16.33 3.10
C LEU A 111 7.86 -16.13 3.01
N LEU A 112 8.27 -14.89 2.84
CA LEU A 112 9.66 -14.47 2.75
C LEU A 112 10.03 -13.66 3.99
N GLN A 113 11.11 -14.03 4.67
CA GLN A 113 11.70 -13.27 5.76
C GLN A 113 12.95 -12.54 5.25
N GLY A 114 12.99 -11.24 5.45
CA GLY A 114 14.13 -10.39 5.10
C GLY A 114 15.25 -10.47 6.14
N PHE A 115 16.49 -10.40 5.66
CA PHE A 115 17.71 -10.35 6.45
C PHE A 115 18.52 -9.10 6.08
N ALA A 116 19.81 -9.24 5.77
CA ALA A 116 20.66 -8.13 5.40
C ALA A 116 20.31 -7.55 4.03
N ARG A 117 20.60 -6.28 3.83
CA ARG A 117 20.54 -5.62 2.52
C ARG A 117 21.73 -6.05 1.66
N PHE A 118 21.52 -6.05 0.35
CA PHE A 118 22.59 -6.32 -0.62
C PHE A 118 22.56 -5.33 -1.77
N GLU A 119 23.68 -5.25 -2.47
CA GLU A 119 23.81 -4.64 -3.79
C GLU A 119 23.98 -5.75 -4.82
N LEU A 120 23.12 -5.78 -5.85
CA LEU A 120 23.21 -6.68 -6.99
C LEU A 120 24.28 -6.14 -7.94
N THR A 121 25.35 -6.93 -8.14
CA THR A 121 26.49 -6.51 -8.98
C THR A 121 26.35 -6.98 -10.43
N GLU A 122 25.83 -8.20 -10.63
CA GLU A 122 25.61 -8.77 -11.96
C GLU A 122 24.61 -9.93 -11.90
N ILE A 123 23.99 -10.23 -13.07
CA ILE A 123 23.25 -11.46 -13.29
C ILE A 123 24.16 -12.44 -14.01
N THR A 124 24.33 -13.63 -13.44
CA THR A 124 25.26 -14.68 -13.93
C THR A 124 24.53 -15.74 -14.75
N SER A 125 23.25 -16.00 -14.47
CA SER A 125 22.45 -17.02 -15.15
C SER A 125 20.96 -16.73 -15.10
N HIS A 126 20.26 -17.08 -16.19
CA HIS A 126 18.80 -16.99 -16.30
C HIS A 126 18.09 -18.34 -16.14
N GLN A 127 18.83 -19.46 -16.23
CA GLN A 127 18.26 -20.80 -16.19
C GLN A 127 18.88 -21.65 -15.07
N PRO A 128 18.09 -22.47 -14.35
CA PRO A 128 16.62 -22.68 -14.45
C PRO A 128 15.79 -21.53 -13.83
N TYR A 129 16.43 -20.58 -13.19
CA TYR A 129 15.93 -19.33 -12.62
C TYR A 129 17.07 -18.33 -12.54
N LEU A 130 16.72 -17.06 -12.31
CA LEU A 130 17.69 -15.99 -12.22
C LEU A 130 18.69 -16.21 -11.09
N LYS A 131 19.97 -16.02 -11.37
CA LYS A 131 21.06 -16.03 -10.39
C LYS A 131 21.98 -14.86 -10.63
N GLY A 132 22.64 -14.41 -9.60
CA GLY A 132 23.56 -13.29 -9.68
C GLY A 132 24.51 -13.22 -8.52
N ASN A 133 25.48 -12.33 -8.64
CA ASN A 133 26.41 -11.99 -7.59
C ASN A 133 25.90 -10.79 -6.80
N VAL A 134 26.00 -10.88 -5.48
CA VAL A 134 25.55 -9.85 -4.57
C VAL A 134 26.65 -9.49 -3.58
N LYS A 135 26.65 -8.23 -3.17
CA LYS A 135 27.49 -7.72 -2.09
C LYS A 135 26.61 -7.34 -0.91
N VAL A 136 26.78 -8.02 0.22
CA VAL A 136 26.05 -7.67 1.43
C VAL A 136 26.46 -6.29 1.92
N LEU A 137 25.46 -5.44 2.20
CA LEU A 137 25.64 -4.06 2.67
C LEU A 137 25.55 -4.02 4.19
N LYS A 138 26.51 -3.36 4.80
CA LYS A 138 26.47 -3.12 6.25
C LYS A 138 25.39 -2.09 6.58
N GLU A 139 24.70 -2.32 7.68
CA GLU A 139 23.73 -1.39 8.25
C GLU A 139 24.37 -0.60 9.37
N SER A 140 24.20 0.72 9.39
CA SER A 140 24.58 1.56 10.51
C SER A 140 23.39 1.72 11.44
N ILE A 141 23.44 1.03 12.59
CA ILE A 141 22.40 1.07 13.61
C ILE A 141 22.84 2.03 14.71
N PRO A 142 22.01 3.02 15.10
CA PRO A 142 22.27 3.86 16.25
C PRO A 142 22.34 3.06 17.55
N ALA A 143 23.05 3.59 18.56
CA ALA A 143 23.08 2.98 19.87
C ALA A 143 21.68 2.86 20.48
N LYS A 144 21.41 1.82 21.28
CA LYS A 144 20.07 1.54 21.85
C LYS A 144 19.53 2.69 22.72
N ASP A 145 20.43 3.48 23.32
CA ASP A 145 20.16 4.62 24.20
C ASP A 145 20.29 5.98 23.49
N ASP A 146 20.47 6.00 22.18
CA ASP A 146 20.48 7.23 21.38
C ASP A 146 19.10 7.91 21.47
N LYS A 147 19.06 9.01 22.21
CA LYS A 147 17.83 9.76 22.51
C LYS A 147 17.20 10.37 21.26
N GLU A 148 18.01 10.80 20.31
CA GLU A 148 17.54 11.37 19.06
C GLU A 148 16.84 10.30 18.21
N PHE A 149 17.47 9.14 18.08
CA PHE A 149 16.88 8.01 17.36
C PHE A 149 15.60 7.49 18.03
N VAL A 150 15.58 7.42 19.37
CA VAL A 150 14.36 7.04 20.12
C VAL A 150 13.21 7.98 19.80
N ALA A 151 13.44 9.29 19.94
CA ALA A 151 12.41 10.30 19.66
C ALA A 151 11.93 10.27 18.20
N LEU A 152 12.86 10.02 17.27
CA LEU A 152 12.55 9.91 15.84
C LEU A 152 11.66 8.70 15.54
N VAL A 153 11.95 7.54 16.12
CA VAL A 153 11.16 6.33 15.95
C VAL A 153 9.77 6.47 16.58
N ASP A 154 9.69 7.12 17.74
CA ASP A 154 8.40 7.41 18.39
C ASP A 154 7.55 8.36 17.52
N ALA A 155 8.16 9.38 16.91
CA ALA A 155 7.47 10.25 15.96
C ALA A 155 7.00 9.48 14.71
N CYS A 156 7.79 8.54 14.19
CA CYS A 156 7.36 7.66 13.09
C CYS A 156 6.17 6.80 13.50
N ARG A 157 6.17 6.26 14.72
CA ARG A 157 5.06 5.47 15.30
C ARG A 157 3.76 6.30 15.35
N GLU A 158 3.82 7.48 15.97
CA GLU A 158 2.67 8.37 16.09
C GLU A 158 2.09 8.76 14.72
N MET A 159 2.95 9.13 13.77
CA MET A 159 2.53 9.47 12.42
C MET A 159 1.92 8.28 11.68
N THR A 160 2.46 7.07 11.87
CA THR A 160 1.90 5.85 11.31
C THR A 160 0.52 5.55 11.89
N GLU A 161 0.36 5.62 13.21
CA GLU A 161 -0.95 5.44 13.86
C GLU A 161 -1.96 6.48 13.38
N ARG A 162 -1.53 7.74 13.23
CA ARG A 162 -2.38 8.82 12.72
C ARG A 162 -2.81 8.57 11.27
N TYR A 163 -1.89 8.12 10.42
CA TYR A 163 -2.19 7.73 9.04
C TYR A 163 -3.23 6.60 9.00
N LEU A 164 -3.03 5.54 9.80
CA LEU A 164 -3.93 4.39 9.87
C LEU A 164 -5.33 4.79 10.35
N LYS A 165 -5.45 5.68 11.35
CA LYS A 165 -6.73 6.18 11.86
C LYS A 165 -7.52 7.01 10.82
N GLN A 166 -6.84 7.67 9.89
CA GLN A 166 -7.48 8.45 8.82
C GLN A 166 -7.94 7.60 7.64
N ASN A 167 -7.52 6.33 7.57
CA ASN A 167 -7.90 5.40 6.51
C ASN A 167 -8.94 4.40 7.02
N ASP A 168 -10.21 4.62 6.68
CA ASP A 168 -11.36 3.78 7.12
C ASP A 168 -11.24 2.29 6.77
N THR A 169 -10.36 1.94 5.82
CA THR A 169 -10.14 0.55 5.39
C THR A 169 -9.10 -0.20 6.23
N LEU A 170 -8.42 0.48 7.17
CA LEU A 170 -7.25 -0.06 7.90
C LEU A 170 -7.42 0.01 9.43
N HIS A 171 -8.66 -0.04 9.94
CA HIS A 171 -8.91 0.02 11.38
C HIS A 171 -8.62 -1.32 12.10
N GLY A 172 -8.15 -1.21 13.32
CA GLY A 172 -8.02 -2.32 14.28
C GLY A 172 -6.64 -2.98 14.29
N GLU A 173 -6.49 -4.15 13.69
CA GLU A 173 -5.27 -4.97 13.77
C GLU A 173 -3.96 -4.24 13.41
N PRO A 174 -3.88 -3.43 12.32
CA PRO A 174 -2.65 -2.76 11.96
C PRO A 174 -2.18 -1.73 12.99
N ILE A 175 -3.10 -1.00 13.62
CA ILE A 175 -2.77 0.00 14.65
C ILE A 175 -2.22 -0.70 15.89
N PHE A 176 -2.89 -1.77 16.33
CA PHE A 176 -2.44 -2.57 17.44
C PHE A 176 -1.05 -3.17 17.20
N ALA A 177 -0.82 -3.60 15.98
CA ALA A 177 0.46 -4.12 15.57
C ALA A 177 1.59 -3.10 15.72
N VAL A 178 1.45 -1.93 15.11
CA VAL A 178 2.45 -0.84 15.17
C VAL A 178 2.70 -0.41 16.62
N HIS A 179 1.64 -0.37 17.45
CA HIS A 179 1.73 0.00 18.85
C HIS A 179 2.60 -0.97 19.66
N ASN A 180 2.48 -2.27 19.41
CA ASN A 180 3.16 -3.32 20.19
C ASN A 180 4.58 -3.66 19.71
N ILE A 181 5.02 -3.18 18.57
CA ILE A 181 6.39 -3.39 18.10
C ILE A 181 7.38 -2.65 19.03
N THR A 182 8.19 -3.40 19.77
CA THR A 182 9.19 -2.86 20.69
C THR A 182 10.54 -2.59 20.03
N ASN A 183 10.93 -3.43 19.06
CA ASN A 183 12.17 -3.29 18.34
C ASN A 183 12.12 -2.10 17.37
N LYS A 184 13.01 -1.12 17.56
CA LYS A 184 13.02 0.14 16.78
C LYS A 184 13.37 -0.06 15.32
N MET A 185 14.38 -0.89 15.01
CA MET A 185 14.76 -1.21 13.63
C MET A 185 13.62 -1.92 12.92
N PHE A 186 13.02 -2.90 13.59
CA PHE A 186 11.89 -3.63 13.04
C PHE A 186 10.71 -2.71 12.77
N LEU A 187 10.38 -1.78 13.68
CA LEU A 187 9.30 -0.81 13.46
C LEU A 187 9.52 0.03 12.20
N VAL A 188 10.71 0.63 12.05
CA VAL A 188 11.03 1.45 10.85
C VAL A 188 10.87 0.62 9.58
N ASN A 189 11.46 -0.57 9.54
CA ASN A 189 11.42 -1.46 8.37
C ASN A 189 10.01 -2.01 8.10
N PHE A 190 9.25 -2.30 9.15
CA PHE A 190 7.86 -2.74 9.06
C PHE A 190 6.97 -1.66 8.43
N VAL A 191 7.11 -0.42 8.88
CA VAL A 191 6.37 0.73 8.32
C VAL A 191 6.73 0.96 6.86
N CYS A 192 8.03 0.94 6.51
CA CYS A 192 8.51 1.06 5.13
C CYS A 192 7.92 -0.03 4.22
N THR A 193 7.78 -1.27 4.72
CA THR A 193 7.25 -2.39 3.95
C THR A 193 5.75 -2.26 3.70
N ASN A 194 4.97 -1.97 4.76
CA ASN A 194 3.53 -2.16 4.76
C ASN A 194 2.73 -0.93 4.32
N LEU A 195 3.27 0.28 4.44
CA LEU A 195 2.54 1.47 4.00
C LEU A 195 2.55 1.61 2.47
N PRO A 196 1.51 2.24 1.88
CA PRO A 196 1.31 2.32 0.44
C PRO A 196 2.17 3.40 -0.23
N PHE A 197 3.47 3.43 0.10
CA PHE A 197 4.44 4.25 -0.61
C PHE A 197 4.72 3.69 -2.01
N SER A 198 5.16 4.54 -2.91
CA SER A 198 5.59 4.09 -4.24
C SER A 198 6.81 3.15 -4.13
N ILE A 199 6.91 2.22 -5.08
CA ILE A 199 8.06 1.29 -5.13
C ILE A 199 9.39 2.04 -5.19
N LYS A 200 9.42 3.16 -5.91
CA LYS A 200 10.58 4.04 -5.98
C LYS A 200 10.99 4.57 -4.60
N GLU A 201 10.04 5.13 -3.84
CA GLU A 201 10.31 5.64 -2.49
C GLU A 201 10.75 4.54 -1.53
N LYS A 202 10.13 3.36 -1.60
CA LYS A 202 10.54 2.20 -0.80
C LYS A 202 11.97 1.77 -1.12
N ASN A 203 12.36 1.72 -2.40
CA ASN A 203 13.73 1.39 -2.79
C ASN A 203 14.72 2.49 -2.38
N GLU A 204 14.34 3.77 -2.48
CA GLU A 204 15.17 4.85 -1.96
C GLU A 204 15.40 4.73 -0.44
N LEU A 205 14.37 4.36 0.34
CA LEU A 205 14.51 4.08 1.78
C LEU A 205 15.41 2.86 2.02
N LEU A 206 15.27 1.80 1.22
CA LEU A 206 16.09 0.59 1.34
C LEU A 206 17.58 0.85 1.02
N THR A 207 17.87 1.80 0.12
CA THR A 207 19.24 2.15 -0.26
C THR A 207 20.01 2.85 0.87
N LEU A 208 19.32 3.54 1.79
CA LEU A 208 19.96 4.23 2.91
C LEU A 208 20.62 3.23 3.86
N SER A 209 21.92 3.38 4.07
CA SER A 209 22.72 2.51 4.94
C SER A 209 22.57 2.84 6.42
N SER A 210 22.24 4.08 6.75
CA SER A 210 21.97 4.53 8.10
C SER A 210 20.50 4.36 8.44
N LEU A 211 20.21 3.63 9.52
CA LEU A 211 18.84 3.47 10.02
C LEU A 211 18.26 4.82 10.48
N ASN A 212 19.09 5.71 10.99
CA ASN A 212 18.71 7.07 11.39
C ASN A 212 18.23 7.88 10.17
N GLU A 213 19.04 7.92 9.09
CA GLU A 213 18.66 8.60 7.84
C GLU A 213 17.39 8.02 7.24
N ARG A 214 17.23 6.67 7.29
CA ARG A 214 16.02 5.98 6.84
C ARG A 214 14.80 6.43 7.63
N ALA A 215 14.91 6.50 8.96
CA ALA A 215 13.82 6.94 9.83
C ALA A 215 13.46 8.42 9.60
N TYR A 216 14.43 9.31 9.39
CA TYR A 216 14.18 10.71 9.02
C TYR A 216 13.44 10.82 7.68
N LYS A 217 13.90 10.11 6.67
CA LYS A 217 13.23 10.11 5.36
C LYS A 217 11.83 9.50 5.44
N LEU A 218 11.66 8.43 6.22
CA LEU A 218 10.37 7.81 6.51
C LEU A 218 9.42 8.82 7.17
N LEU A 219 9.86 9.55 8.20
CA LEU A 219 9.05 10.56 8.88
C LEU A 219 8.60 11.67 7.93
N ALA A 220 9.49 12.12 7.03
CA ALA A 220 9.14 13.12 6.02
C ALA A 220 8.04 12.62 5.06
N ILE A 221 8.14 11.35 4.60
CA ILE A 221 7.14 10.73 3.76
C ILE A 221 5.82 10.57 4.53
N LEU A 222 5.86 10.08 5.77
CA LEU A 222 4.68 9.92 6.62
C LEU A 222 3.93 11.23 6.83
N ASN A 223 4.65 12.33 7.12
CA ASN A 223 4.03 13.66 7.26
C ASN A 223 3.27 14.07 5.99
N ARG A 224 3.86 13.86 4.82
CA ARG A 224 3.20 14.14 3.54
C ARG A 224 1.94 13.27 3.35
N GLU A 225 2.04 11.97 3.62
CA GLU A 225 0.93 11.04 3.45
C GLU A 225 -0.22 11.31 4.42
N VAL A 226 0.07 11.67 5.68
CA VAL A 226 -0.95 12.09 6.67
C VAL A 226 -1.70 13.33 6.21
N GLN A 227 -0.97 14.37 5.72
CA GLN A 227 -1.60 15.58 5.20
C GLN A 227 -2.47 15.28 3.97
N PHE A 228 -2.00 14.40 3.08
CA PHE A 228 -2.75 14.02 1.89
C PHE A 228 -3.99 13.18 2.23
N ALA A 229 -3.89 12.28 3.22
CA ALA A 229 -5.04 11.50 3.72
C ALA A 229 -6.10 12.42 4.35
N ALA A 230 -5.68 13.42 5.14
CA ALA A 230 -6.60 14.40 5.71
C ALA A 230 -7.34 15.19 4.61
N LEU A 231 -6.61 15.68 3.60
CA LEU A 231 -7.22 16.40 2.47
C LEU A 231 -8.22 15.51 1.70
N LYS A 232 -7.89 14.26 1.46
CA LYS A 232 -8.83 13.30 0.83
C LYS A 232 -10.08 13.08 1.67
N ALA A 233 -9.96 12.98 2.99
CA ALA A 233 -11.09 12.85 3.89
C ALA A 233 -12.01 14.08 3.84
N ASP A 234 -11.45 15.29 3.84
CA ASP A 234 -12.21 16.54 3.75
C ASP A 234 -12.98 16.64 2.42
N ILE A 235 -12.33 16.31 1.30
CA ILE A 235 -12.97 16.30 -0.02
C ILE A 235 -14.14 15.30 -0.04
N ARG A 236 -13.91 14.07 0.47
CA ARG A 236 -14.95 13.04 0.54
C ARG A 236 -16.14 13.47 1.37
N ASN A 237 -15.91 14.09 2.53
CA ASN A 237 -16.97 14.57 3.41
C ASN A 237 -17.78 15.68 2.73
N LYS A 238 -17.14 16.67 2.11
CA LYS A 238 -17.83 17.72 1.35
C LYS A 238 -18.67 17.17 0.21
N THR A 239 -18.12 16.23 -0.56
CA THR A 239 -18.86 15.59 -1.66
C THR A 239 -20.08 14.83 -1.15
N ARG A 240 -19.95 14.14 -0.01
CA ARG A 240 -21.08 13.43 0.63
C ARG A 240 -22.16 14.40 1.08
N GLU A 241 -21.78 15.48 1.76
CA GLU A 241 -22.74 16.53 2.19
C GLU A 241 -23.49 17.16 0.99
N ASP A 242 -22.78 17.41 -0.11
CA ASP A 242 -23.38 17.96 -1.33
C ASP A 242 -24.36 16.97 -1.98
N LEU A 243 -23.99 15.67 -2.04
CA LEU A 243 -24.88 14.61 -2.54
C LEU A 243 -26.13 14.45 -1.66
N ASP A 244 -25.96 14.41 -0.34
CA ASP A 244 -27.07 14.32 0.61
C ASP A 244 -28.03 15.52 0.47
N ARG A 245 -27.49 16.73 0.27
CA ARG A 245 -28.28 17.94 0.02
C ARG A 245 -29.06 17.84 -1.30
N GLN A 246 -28.41 17.42 -2.39
CA GLN A 246 -29.07 17.24 -3.69
C GLN A 246 -30.18 16.17 -3.63
N GLN A 247 -29.92 15.06 -2.95
CA GLN A 247 -30.95 14.02 -2.76
C GLN A 247 -32.17 14.55 -1.98
N LYS A 248 -31.91 15.31 -0.92
CA LYS A 248 -32.97 15.94 -0.12
C LYS A 248 -33.78 16.94 -0.94
N GLU A 249 -33.12 17.79 -1.71
CA GLU A 249 -33.78 18.75 -2.61
C GLU A 249 -34.62 18.04 -3.66
N TYR A 250 -34.09 16.99 -4.29
CA TYR A 250 -34.84 16.21 -5.25
C TYR A 250 -36.07 15.53 -4.62
N PHE A 251 -35.92 14.94 -3.44
CA PHE A 251 -37.04 14.34 -2.71
C PHE A 251 -38.14 15.36 -2.36
N LEU A 252 -37.75 16.54 -1.89
CA LEU A 252 -38.69 17.64 -1.62
C LEU A 252 -39.42 18.11 -2.88
N GLN A 253 -38.72 18.25 -3.99
CA GLN A 253 -39.34 18.60 -5.28
C GLN A 253 -40.34 17.53 -5.74
N GLN A 254 -40.02 16.25 -5.58
CA GLN A 254 -40.95 15.17 -5.88
C GLN A 254 -42.17 15.19 -4.99
N GLN A 255 -42.03 15.47 -3.69
CA GLN A 255 -43.17 15.64 -2.78
C GLN A 255 -44.04 16.82 -3.18
N ILE A 256 -43.46 17.98 -3.51
CA ILE A 256 -44.19 19.14 -3.98
C ILE A 256 -45.01 18.79 -5.23
N LYS A 257 -44.38 18.11 -6.19
CA LYS A 257 -45.05 17.68 -7.40
C LYS A 257 -46.22 16.72 -7.14
N ASN A 258 -45.99 15.71 -6.26
CA ASN A 258 -47.08 14.79 -5.90
C ASN A 258 -48.24 15.50 -5.19
N ILE A 259 -47.97 16.44 -4.29
CA ILE A 259 -48.98 17.26 -3.62
C ILE A 259 -49.74 18.11 -4.63
N GLN A 260 -49.07 18.72 -5.60
CA GLN A 260 -49.68 19.49 -6.67
C GLN A 260 -50.57 18.63 -7.57
N ASP A 261 -50.14 17.39 -7.89
CA ASP A 261 -50.93 16.41 -8.67
C ASP A 261 -52.13 15.90 -7.87
N GLU A 262 -52.05 15.67 -6.54
CA GLU A 262 -53.16 15.32 -5.66
C GLU A 262 -54.20 16.41 -5.43
N LEU A 263 -53.75 17.67 -5.37
CA LEU A 263 -54.64 18.84 -5.19
C LEU A 263 -55.39 19.23 -6.46
N GLY A 264 -55.10 18.58 -7.59
CA GLY A 264 -55.71 18.89 -8.88
C GLY A 264 -55.51 20.34 -9.26
N GLU A 265 -54.86 20.60 -10.39
CA GLU A 265 -54.56 21.89 -11.01
C GLU A 265 -54.37 23.06 -10.05
N THR A 266 -53.16 23.63 -10.05
CA THR A 266 -52.83 24.84 -9.25
C THR A 266 -53.92 25.93 -9.48
N PRO A 267 -54.29 26.68 -8.44
CA PRO A 267 -55.25 27.80 -8.58
C PRO A 267 -54.94 28.70 -9.78
N GLN A 268 -53.66 28.85 -10.14
CA GLN A 268 -53.22 29.60 -11.30
C GLN A 268 -53.59 29.01 -12.65
N SER A 269 -53.59 27.64 -12.78
CA SER A 269 -53.99 27.02 -14.03
C SER A 269 -55.51 27.03 -14.21
N GLN A 270 -56.26 27.05 -13.11
CA GLN A 270 -57.72 27.21 -13.11
C GLN A 270 -58.08 28.64 -13.49
N ASP A 271 -57.39 29.63 -12.87
CA ASP A 271 -57.56 31.07 -13.22
C ASP A 271 -57.23 31.39 -14.69
N ILE A 272 -56.18 30.73 -15.24
CA ILE A 272 -55.82 30.89 -16.67
C ILE A 272 -56.87 30.25 -17.57
N LYS A 273 -57.44 29.08 -17.23
CA LYS A 273 -58.53 28.46 -17.99
C LYS A 273 -59.80 29.30 -17.91
N ASP A 274 -60.14 29.80 -16.72
CA ASP A 274 -61.32 30.66 -16.54
C ASP A 274 -61.15 31.99 -17.27
N LEU A 275 -59.98 32.57 -17.31
CA LEU A 275 -59.67 33.74 -18.11
C LEU A 275 -59.72 33.51 -19.61
N ALA A 276 -59.23 32.35 -20.08
CA ALA A 276 -59.30 31.94 -21.47
C ALA A 276 -60.77 31.72 -21.93
N ASP A 277 -61.59 31.08 -21.08
CA ASP A 277 -63.01 30.87 -21.32
C ASP A 277 -63.81 32.20 -21.29
N LEU A 278 -63.46 33.09 -20.43
CA LEU A 278 -64.02 34.48 -20.40
C LEU A 278 -63.67 35.31 -21.65
N ALA A 279 -62.40 35.17 -22.13
CA ALA A 279 -61.98 35.83 -23.36
C ALA A 279 -62.67 35.26 -24.59
N ALA A 280 -62.87 33.94 -24.66
CA ALA A 280 -63.59 33.25 -25.74
C ALA A 280 -65.09 33.65 -25.76
N LYS A 281 -65.71 33.89 -24.61
CA LYS A 281 -67.12 34.38 -24.50
C LYS A 281 -67.30 35.81 -24.83
N LYS A 282 -66.24 36.65 -24.77
CA LYS A 282 -66.34 38.08 -25.00
C LYS A 282 -66.12 38.58 -26.43
N ASN A 283 -65.87 37.65 -27.40
CA ASN A 283 -65.63 38.00 -28.82
C ASN A 283 -64.75 39.28 -28.93
N LEU A 284 -63.53 39.20 -28.45
CA LEU A 284 -62.60 40.36 -28.58
C LEU A 284 -62.20 40.50 -30.05
N PRO A 285 -62.17 41.69 -30.62
CA PRO A 285 -61.72 41.88 -31.99
C PRO A 285 -60.25 41.49 -32.14
N GLU A 286 -59.96 40.78 -33.25
CA GLU A 286 -58.58 40.56 -33.68
C GLU A 286 -57.98 41.88 -34.18
N ASP A 287 -56.93 42.36 -33.48
CA ASP A 287 -56.04 43.38 -34.01
C ASP A 287 -54.72 42.70 -34.43
#